data_32f648dd3dc1c8a6b611ed1abba989cc
#
_entry.id   32f648dd3dc1c8a6b611ed1abba989cc
#
_cell.length_a   1.000
_cell.length_b   1.000
_cell.length_c   1.000
_cell.angle_alpha   90.00
_cell.angle_beta   90.00
_cell.angle_gamma   90.00
#
_symmetry.space_group_name_H-M   'P 1'
#
loop_
_entity.id
_entity.type
_entity.pdbx_description
1 polymer ?
#
loop_
_entity_poly.entity_id
_entity_poly.type
_entity_poly.pdbx_seq_one_letter_code
_entity_poly.pdbx_strand_id
1 'polypeptide(L)'
;MLCDEDADTVDMSMVDYLTGNAGSITIHNARALHFSPSSKSKNPRPLLLNCYTSADAKAYTPHPQPTVNTYKIVRGEQVKWAHHDPRPCQMPPDWSGGYTSIYAAQAGEDKA
;
A
#
# COMPACT_ATOMS: atom_id res chain seq x y z
N MET A 1 -2.60 -3.58 -7.68
CA MET A 1 -3.12 -2.60 -8.65
C MET A 1 -4.46 -3.13 -9.14
N LEU A 2 -5.46 -2.30 -9.33
CA LEU A 2 -6.71 -2.73 -9.95
C LEU A 2 -6.46 -3.13 -11.40
N CYS A 3 -7.12 -4.17 -11.91
CA CYS A 3 -7.21 -4.41 -13.35
C CYS A 3 -8.17 -3.39 -14.00
N ASP A 4 -8.12 -3.27 -15.31
CA ASP A 4 -8.95 -2.29 -16.02
C ASP A 4 -10.45 -2.54 -15.79
N GLU A 5 -10.86 -3.81 -15.76
CA GLU A 5 -12.25 -4.19 -15.49
C GLU A 5 -12.73 -3.74 -14.09
N ASP A 6 -11.88 -3.89 -13.07
CA ASP A 6 -12.19 -3.42 -11.72
C ASP A 6 -12.18 -1.89 -11.63
N ALA A 7 -11.29 -1.22 -12.38
CA ALA A 7 -11.22 0.23 -12.41
C ALA A 7 -12.49 0.86 -12.97
N ASP A 8 -13.10 0.24 -13.97
CA ASP A 8 -14.36 0.69 -14.58
C ASP A 8 -15.56 0.60 -13.63
N THR A 9 -15.45 -0.20 -12.56
CA THR A 9 -16.51 -0.31 -11.55
C THR A 9 -16.44 0.77 -10.47
N VAL A 10 -15.38 1.58 -10.44
CA VAL A 10 -15.19 2.61 -9.42
C VAL A 10 -16.13 3.80 -9.66
N ASP A 11 -17.02 4.08 -8.73
CA ASP A 11 -17.86 5.27 -8.78
C ASP A 11 -17.06 6.53 -8.47
N MET A 12 -16.65 7.24 -9.49
CA MET A 12 -15.88 8.48 -9.38
C MET A 12 -16.63 9.64 -8.73
N SER A 13 -17.95 9.55 -8.58
CA SER A 13 -18.73 10.56 -7.85
C SER A 13 -18.52 10.49 -6.34
N MET A 14 -18.02 9.36 -5.84
CA MET A 14 -17.75 9.10 -4.42
C MET A 14 -16.29 9.45 -4.01
N VAL A 15 -15.55 10.12 -4.88
CA VAL A 15 -14.14 10.44 -4.61
C VAL A 15 -14.01 11.61 -3.64
N ASP A 16 -13.30 11.38 -2.55
CA ASP A 16 -12.89 12.42 -1.62
C ASP A 16 -11.46 12.89 -1.91
N TYR A 17 -11.26 14.21 -1.94
CA TYR A 17 -9.94 14.81 -2.10
C TYR A 17 -9.31 15.12 -0.74
N LEU A 18 -8.29 14.34 -0.38
CA LEU A 18 -7.57 14.49 0.88
C LEU A 18 -6.55 15.65 0.78
N THR A 19 -7.06 16.86 0.84
CA THR A 19 -6.24 18.07 0.80
C THR A 19 -6.12 18.69 2.19
N GLY A 20 -5.03 19.44 2.43
CA GLY A 20 -4.80 20.11 3.71
C GLY A 20 -3.56 20.99 3.71
N ASN A 21 -3.39 21.76 4.78
CA ASN A 21 -2.20 22.57 5.00
C ASN A 21 -0.97 21.69 5.30
N ALA A 22 0.21 22.28 5.24
CA ALA A 22 1.43 21.62 5.69
C ALA A 22 1.26 21.11 7.14
N GLY A 23 1.65 19.86 7.39
CA GLY A 23 1.44 19.19 8.67
C GLY A 23 0.14 18.40 8.80
N SER A 24 -0.74 18.45 7.80
CA SER A 24 -1.92 17.58 7.77
C SER A 24 -1.52 16.11 7.66
N ILE A 25 -2.30 15.26 8.31
CA ILE A 25 -2.13 13.80 8.30
C ILE A 25 -3.40 13.17 7.75
N THR A 26 -3.26 12.22 6.85
CA THR A 26 -4.35 11.36 6.40
C THR A 26 -4.10 9.94 6.87
N ILE A 27 -5.15 9.25 7.28
CA ILE A 27 -5.10 7.85 7.69
C ILE A 27 -6.16 7.10 6.91
N HIS A 28 -5.75 6.05 6.22
CA HIS A 28 -6.66 5.19 5.49
C HIS A 28 -6.25 3.73 5.60
N ASN A 29 -7.21 2.84 5.46
CA ASN A 29 -6.95 1.42 5.40
C ASN A 29 -6.25 1.05 4.09
N ALA A 30 -5.33 0.10 4.12
CA ALA A 30 -4.61 -0.37 2.92
C ALA A 30 -5.53 -0.93 1.82
N ARG A 31 -6.77 -1.31 2.17
CA ARG A 31 -7.79 -1.76 1.20
C ARG A 31 -8.61 -0.62 0.61
N ALA A 32 -8.47 0.60 1.10
CA ALA A 32 -9.14 1.76 0.51
C ALA A 32 -8.51 2.05 -0.85
N LEU A 33 -9.35 2.18 -1.87
CA LEU A 33 -8.90 2.62 -3.18
C LEU A 33 -8.38 4.04 -3.07
N HIS A 34 -7.18 4.28 -3.53
CA HIS A 34 -6.58 5.60 -3.50
C HIS A 34 -5.62 5.78 -4.68
N PHE A 35 -5.56 7.00 -5.16
CA PHE A 35 -4.66 7.36 -6.24
C PHE A 35 -4.27 8.84 -6.15
N SER A 36 -3.29 9.24 -6.91
CA SER A 36 -2.92 10.63 -7.09
C SER A 36 -3.03 10.98 -8.56
N PRO A 37 -3.85 11.98 -8.93
CA PRO A 37 -3.87 12.45 -10.31
C PRO A 37 -2.53 13.11 -10.65
N SER A 38 -2.25 13.25 -11.94
CA SER A 38 -1.05 13.93 -12.43
C SER A 38 -0.95 15.33 -11.83
N SER A 39 0.24 15.68 -11.36
CA SER A 39 0.48 17.01 -10.78
C SER A 39 0.37 18.10 -11.85
N LYS A 40 -0.41 19.14 -11.55
CA LYS A 40 -0.49 20.35 -12.36
C LYS A 40 0.46 21.44 -11.83
N SER A 41 1.13 21.19 -10.71
CA SER A 41 2.05 22.13 -10.07
C SER A 41 3.49 21.84 -10.44
N LYS A 42 4.30 22.88 -10.57
CA LYS A 42 5.75 22.79 -10.70
C LYS A 42 6.44 22.53 -9.36
N ASN A 43 5.74 22.74 -8.25
CA ASN A 43 6.26 22.53 -6.92
C ASN A 43 6.17 21.05 -6.54
N PRO A 44 7.22 20.47 -5.95
CA PRO A 44 7.16 19.11 -5.45
C PRO A 44 6.17 19.01 -4.29
N ARG A 45 5.53 17.87 -4.16
CA ARG A 45 4.66 17.53 -3.02
C ARG A 45 5.30 16.39 -2.23
N PRO A 46 6.17 16.73 -1.28
CA PRO A 46 6.76 15.69 -0.43
C PRO A 46 5.66 15.03 0.41
N LEU A 47 5.73 13.70 0.52
CA LEU A 47 4.79 12.88 1.26
C LEU A 47 5.56 11.86 2.09
N LEU A 48 5.34 11.85 3.39
CA LEU A 48 5.87 10.82 4.29
C LEU A 48 4.82 9.71 4.44
N LEU A 49 5.16 8.52 3.99
CA LEU A 49 4.31 7.34 4.09
C LEU A 49 4.82 6.42 5.20
N ASN A 50 3.96 6.15 6.17
CA ASN A 50 4.22 5.15 7.20
C ASN A 50 3.13 4.10 7.14
N CYS A 51 3.52 2.85 6.92
CA CYS A 51 2.61 1.72 6.90
C CYS A 51 2.67 0.97 8.23
N TYR A 52 1.51 0.74 8.81
CA TYR A 52 1.37 -0.02 10.05
C TYR A 52 0.44 -1.20 9.82
N THR A 53 0.70 -2.26 10.53
CA THR A 53 -0.15 -3.46 10.51
C THR A 53 -0.35 -3.96 11.93
N SER A 54 -1.37 -4.77 12.14
CA SER A 54 -1.52 -5.50 13.39
C SER A 54 -0.32 -6.41 13.63
N ALA A 55 0.11 -6.56 14.88
CA ALA A 55 1.25 -7.40 15.24
C ALA A 55 1.04 -8.89 14.90
N ASP A 56 -0.22 -9.32 14.78
CA ASP A 56 -0.62 -10.67 14.41
C ASP A 56 -0.85 -10.86 12.90
N ALA A 57 -0.85 -9.79 12.11
CA ALA A 57 -0.92 -9.89 10.67
C ALA A 57 0.44 -10.25 10.07
N LYS A 58 0.49 -11.34 9.33
CA LYS A 58 1.70 -11.85 8.68
C LYS A 58 1.50 -11.92 7.18
N ALA A 59 2.51 -11.48 6.44
CA ALA A 59 2.49 -11.59 4.98
C ALA A 59 2.67 -13.05 4.56
N TYR A 60 1.99 -13.45 3.48
CA TYR A 60 2.16 -14.77 2.86
C TYR A 60 3.46 -14.89 2.05
N THR A 61 3.98 -13.76 1.59
CA THR A 61 5.23 -13.70 0.83
C THR A 61 6.22 -12.78 1.52
N PRO A 62 7.52 -12.94 1.27
CA PRO A 62 8.52 -12.02 1.77
C PRO A 62 8.23 -10.57 1.36
N HIS A 63 8.63 -9.63 2.20
CA HIS A 63 8.53 -8.22 1.86
C HIS A 63 9.52 -7.91 0.72
N PRO A 64 9.09 -7.27 -0.39
CA PRO A 64 9.95 -7.04 -1.56
C PRO A 64 11.13 -6.12 -1.26
N GLN A 65 10.98 -5.20 -0.32
CA GLN A 65 12.02 -4.26 0.12
C GLN A 65 12.08 -4.20 1.65
N PRO A 66 12.67 -5.20 2.31
CA PRO A 66 12.77 -5.19 3.76
C PRO A 66 13.71 -4.08 4.24
N THR A 67 13.36 -3.44 5.34
CA THR A 67 14.15 -2.44 6.04
C THR A 67 14.43 -2.88 7.47
N VAL A 68 15.28 -2.16 8.18
CA VAL A 68 15.54 -2.40 9.62
C VAL A 68 14.30 -2.23 10.48
N ASN A 69 13.26 -1.59 9.98
CA ASN A 69 12.00 -1.38 10.67
C ASN A 69 10.88 -2.34 10.21
N THR A 70 11.13 -3.19 9.23
CA THR A 70 10.16 -4.19 8.78
C THR A 70 9.81 -5.12 9.94
N TYR A 71 8.52 -5.23 10.24
CA TYR A 71 7.96 -6.00 11.37
C TYR A 71 8.40 -5.54 12.77
N LYS A 72 8.96 -4.34 12.90
CA LYS A 72 9.29 -3.78 14.21
C LYS A 72 8.00 -3.46 14.98
N ILE A 73 7.91 -3.98 16.20
CA ILE A 73 6.81 -3.63 17.10
C ILE A 73 6.99 -2.19 17.57
N VAL A 74 6.03 -1.33 17.24
CA VAL A 74 6.04 0.10 17.63
C VAL A 74 5.13 0.36 18.83
N ARG A 75 4.17 -0.54 19.09
CA ARG A 75 3.29 -0.49 20.26
C ARG A 75 2.79 -1.91 20.59
N GLY A 76 2.69 -2.21 21.87
CA GLY A 76 2.29 -3.51 22.36
C GLY A 76 3.45 -4.50 22.41
N GLU A 77 3.15 -5.77 22.36
CA GLU A 77 4.10 -6.88 22.49
C GLU A 77 4.02 -7.83 21.29
N GLN A 78 5.05 -8.63 21.12
CA GLN A 78 5.03 -9.70 20.12
C GLN A 78 3.96 -10.73 20.49
N VAL A 79 3.04 -10.97 19.57
CA VAL A 79 1.98 -11.96 19.78
C VAL A 79 2.48 -13.39 19.52
N LYS A 80 1.93 -14.34 20.27
CA LYS A 80 2.19 -15.77 20.08
C LYS A 80 1.14 -16.43 19.17
N TRP A 81 -0.04 -15.83 19.07
CA TRP A 81 -1.17 -16.33 18.32
C TRP A 81 -1.65 -15.28 17.34
N ALA A 82 -1.95 -15.67 16.12
CA ALA A 82 -2.53 -14.81 15.11
C ALA A 82 -3.99 -15.18 14.88
N HIS A 83 -4.82 -14.19 14.64
CA HIS A 83 -6.15 -14.40 14.10
C HIS A 83 -6.06 -14.67 12.61
N HIS A 84 -6.76 -15.67 12.13
CA HIS A 84 -6.75 -16.09 10.75
C HIS A 84 -8.14 -15.90 10.12
N ASP A 85 -8.19 -15.24 8.97
CA ASP A 85 -9.39 -15.19 8.15
C ASP A 85 -9.45 -16.48 7.31
N PRO A 86 -10.46 -17.35 7.52
CA PRO A 86 -10.55 -18.62 6.80
C PRO A 86 -10.99 -18.47 5.35
N ARG A 87 -11.40 -17.28 4.92
CA ARG A 87 -11.83 -17.04 3.54
C ARG A 87 -10.65 -17.07 2.59
N PRO A 88 -10.83 -17.63 1.37
CA PRO A 88 -9.81 -17.53 0.34
C PRO A 88 -9.44 -16.08 0.05
N CYS A 89 -8.17 -15.82 -0.17
CA CYS A 89 -7.67 -14.53 -0.63
C CYS A 89 -6.74 -14.73 -1.83
N GLN A 90 -6.71 -13.75 -2.70
CA GLN A 90 -5.75 -13.75 -3.80
C GLN A 90 -4.34 -13.57 -3.23
N MET A 91 -3.42 -14.41 -3.64
CA MET A 91 -2.02 -14.29 -3.26
C MET A 91 -1.41 -13.06 -3.93
N PRO A 92 -0.52 -12.34 -3.22
CA PRO A 92 0.22 -11.25 -3.83
C PRO A 92 1.13 -11.77 -4.95
N PRO A 93 1.60 -10.89 -5.84
CA PRO A 93 2.57 -11.24 -6.87
C PRO A 93 3.82 -11.90 -6.29
N ASP A 94 4.46 -12.76 -7.05
CA ASP A 94 5.78 -13.28 -6.72
C ASP A 94 6.83 -12.18 -6.91
N TRP A 95 7.50 -11.83 -5.83
CA TRP A 95 8.55 -10.82 -5.81
C TRP A 95 9.96 -11.41 -5.95
N SER A 96 10.09 -12.70 -6.24
CA SER A 96 11.40 -13.38 -6.33
C SER A 96 12.28 -12.82 -7.44
N GLY A 97 11.70 -12.23 -8.48
CA GLY A 97 12.40 -11.52 -9.55
C GLY A 97 12.89 -10.12 -9.20
N GLY A 98 12.63 -9.67 -7.97
CA GLY A 98 12.97 -8.34 -7.50
C GLY A 98 11.82 -7.34 -7.61
N TYR A 99 12.05 -6.19 -7.00
CA TYR A 99 11.13 -5.05 -6.99
C TYR A 99 11.95 -3.77 -6.98
N THR A 100 11.79 -2.94 -7.97
CA THR A 100 12.57 -1.71 -8.12
C THR A 100 11.85 -0.49 -7.55
N SER A 101 10.62 -0.27 -7.96
CA SER A 101 9.79 0.82 -7.44
C SER A 101 8.31 0.61 -7.77
N ILE A 102 7.45 1.28 -7.02
CA ILE A 102 6.03 1.31 -7.33
C ILE A 102 5.75 1.96 -8.68
N TYR A 103 6.58 2.90 -9.11
CA TYR A 103 6.43 3.57 -10.40
C TYR A 103 6.78 2.65 -11.57
N ALA A 104 7.85 1.86 -11.43
CA ALA A 104 8.21 0.86 -12.43
C ALA A 104 7.13 -0.23 -12.54
N ALA A 105 6.61 -0.70 -11.40
CA ALA A 105 5.50 -1.65 -11.38
C ALA A 105 4.24 -1.09 -12.07
N GLN A 106 3.91 0.18 -11.84
CA GLN A 106 2.78 0.85 -12.49
C GLN A 106 3.01 1.06 -13.99
N ALA A 107 4.24 1.32 -14.41
CA ALA A 107 4.60 1.46 -15.82
C ALA A 107 4.72 0.10 -16.55
N GLY A 108 4.65 -1.03 -15.82
CA GLY A 108 4.85 -2.36 -16.38
C GLY A 108 6.30 -2.67 -16.74
N GLU A 109 7.24 -1.93 -16.16
CA GLU A 109 8.68 -2.03 -16.44
C GLU A 109 9.38 -3.09 -15.56
N ASP A 110 8.72 -3.56 -14.52
CA ASP A 110 9.24 -4.60 -13.59
C ASP A 110 9.11 -6.03 -14.14
N LYS A 111 8.98 -6.18 -15.44
CA LYS A 111 9.00 -7.49 -16.09
C LYS A 111 10.45 -7.83 -16.46
N ALA A 112 11.16 -8.38 -15.52
CA ALA A 112 12.36 -9.15 -15.82
C ALA A 112 11.99 -10.63 -16.02
#